data_4d34b76d0b9706993df231f8a2d1078e
#
_entry.id   4d34b76d0b9706993df231f8a2d1078e
#
_cell.length_a   1.000
_cell.length_b   1.000
_cell.length_c   1.000
_cell.angle_alpha   90.00
_cell.angle_beta   90.00
_cell.angle_gamma   90.00
#
_symmetry.space_group_name_H-M   'P 1'
#
loop_
_entity.id
_entity.type
_entity.pdbx_description
1 polymer ?
#
loop_
_entity_poly.entity_id
_entity_poly.type
_entity_poly.pdbx_seq_one_letter_code
_entity_poly.pdbx_strand_id
1 'polypeptide(L)'
;GNNQEYVTLLADDLRPHIYPGCKVAVNNALSVVKVLEETYDSRVRVMELDESPDVTFEYVGGLTGEIEEIREAVEYPLTMPEVFERIGVEPPKGILLYGPPGTGKTLLAKAVAHNAKATFIRMSGSELVHKYIGEGAQMVRELFSLARDRAPSIVFIDEIDAIGTTRTND
;
A
#
# COMPACT_ATOMS: atom_id res chain seq x y z
N GLY A 1 -17.70 -17.89 -10.02
CA GLY A 1 -17.17 -17.50 -11.31
C GLY A 1 -16.55 -18.71 -12.00
N ASN A 2 -16.89 -18.93 -13.27
CA ASN A 2 -16.31 -20.00 -14.08
C ASN A 2 -14.83 -19.69 -14.29
N ASN A 3 -13.97 -20.57 -13.81
CA ASN A 3 -12.52 -20.51 -14.03
C ASN A 3 -12.22 -21.12 -15.40
N GLN A 4 -12.49 -20.38 -16.49
CA GLN A 4 -12.20 -20.83 -17.86
C GLN A 4 -10.88 -20.19 -18.31
N GLU A 5 -9.97 -21.03 -18.78
CA GLU A 5 -8.71 -20.61 -19.37
C GLU A 5 -8.88 -20.49 -20.89
N TYR A 6 -8.37 -19.41 -21.45
CA TYR A 6 -8.41 -19.15 -22.90
C TYR A 6 -7.00 -18.85 -23.39
N VAL A 7 -6.63 -19.46 -24.52
CA VAL A 7 -5.45 -19.06 -25.29
C VAL A 7 -5.87 -17.97 -26.25
N THR A 8 -5.26 -16.81 -26.17
CA THR A 8 -5.64 -15.62 -26.95
C THR A 8 -4.49 -15.10 -27.79
N LEU A 9 -4.83 -14.45 -28.90
CA LEU A 9 -3.87 -13.71 -29.71
C LEU A 9 -3.64 -12.34 -29.08
N LEU A 10 -2.39 -11.96 -29.04
CA LEU A 10 -1.95 -10.67 -28.49
C LEU A 10 -1.23 -9.88 -29.58
N ALA A 11 -1.64 -8.62 -29.77
CA ALA A 11 -0.94 -7.70 -30.64
C ALA A 11 0.45 -7.36 -30.06
N ASP A 12 1.46 -7.22 -30.93
CA ASP A 12 2.85 -7.06 -30.49
C ASP A 12 3.10 -5.74 -29.72
N ASP A 13 2.33 -4.71 -30.01
CA ASP A 13 2.34 -3.41 -29.34
C ASP A 13 1.79 -3.48 -27.89
N LEU A 14 0.96 -4.46 -27.56
CA LEU A 14 0.40 -4.65 -26.23
C LEU A 14 1.29 -5.54 -25.33
N ARG A 15 2.21 -6.32 -25.89
CA ARG A 15 3.08 -7.24 -25.14
C ARG A 15 3.83 -6.62 -23.97
N PRO A 16 4.43 -5.39 -24.11
CA PRO A 16 5.17 -4.79 -23.01
C PRO A 16 4.30 -4.37 -21.82
N HIS A 17 2.98 -4.25 -22.04
CA HIS A 17 2.03 -3.75 -21.05
C HIS A 17 1.21 -4.86 -20.36
N ILE A 18 1.43 -6.12 -20.76
CA ILE A 18 0.72 -7.27 -20.18
C ILE A 18 1.60 -8.00 -19.18
N TYR A 19 1.06 -8.16 -17.98
CA TYR A 19 1.65 -8.91 -16.87
C TYR A 19 0.59 -9.77 -16.20
N PRO A 20 0.97 -10.83 -15.46
CA PRO A 20 0.01 -11.66 -14.75
C PRO A 20 -0.86 -10.85 -13.79
N GLY A 21 -2.19 -10.89 -13.98
CA GLY A 21 -3.15 -10.16 -13.16
C GLY A 21 -3.68 -8.86 -13.77
N CYS A 22 -3.13 -8.36 -14.89
CA CYS A 22 -3.67 -7.18 -15.56
C CYS A 22 -5.07 -7.46 -16.14
N LYS A 23 -5.94 -6.45 -16.13
CA LYS A 23 -7.26 -6.51 -16.76
C LYS A 23 -7.15 -6.14 -18.24
N VAL A 24 -7.75 -6.91 -19.10
CA VAL A 24 -7.73 -6.68 -20.55
C VAL A 24 -9.14 -6.66 -21.12
N ALA A 25 -9.37 -5.85 -22.12
CA ALA A 25 -10.56 -5.93 -22.96
C ALA A 25 -10.29 -6.90 -24.11
N VAL A 26 -11.23 -7.82 -24.33
CA VAL A 26 -11.22 -8.77 -25.45
C VAL A 26 -12.38 -8.50 -26.40
N ASN A 27 -12.18 -8.75 -27.67
CA ASN A 27 -13.25 -8.71 -28.68
C ASN A 27 -14.02 -10.04 -28.71
N ASN A 28 -15.03 -10.14 -29.59
CA ASN A 28 -15.84 -11.34 -29.76
C ASN A 28 -15.04 -12.57 -30.21
N ALA A 29 -13.85 -12.38 -30.78
CA ALA A 29 -12.92 -13.45 -31.16
C ALA A 29 -11.92 -13.79 -30.02
N LEU A 30 -12.15 -13.28 -28.82
CA LEU A 30 -11.28 -13.44 -27.64
C LEU A 30 -9.84 -12.91 -27.84
N SER A 31 -9.62 -12.03 -28.81
CA SER A 31 -8.31 -11.37 -28.95
C SER A 31 -8.22 -10.16 -28.04
N VAL A 32 -7.08 -9.97 -27.37
CA VAL A 32 -6.85 -8.80 -26.51
C VAL A 32 -6.72 -7.55 -27.39
N VAL A 33 -7.62 -6.60 -27.21
CA VAL A 33 -7.69 -5.35 -27.98
C VAL A 33 -7.16 -4.13 -27.21
N LYS A 34 -7.16 -4.22 -25.88
CA LYS A 34 -6.68 -3.13 -25.02
C LYS A 34 -6.31 -3.67 -23.65
N VAL A 35 -5.22 -3.19 -23.08
CA VAL A 35 -4.98 -3.30 -21.65
C VAL A 35 -5.82 -2.22 -20.99
N LEU A 36 -6.67 -2.62 -20.06
CA LEU A 36 -7.46 -1.67 -19.28
C LEU A 36 -6.56 -1.11 -18.20
N GLU A 37 -6.54 0.21 -18.07
CA GLU A 37 -5.99 0.84 -16.88
C GLU A 37 -6.69 0.23 -15.67
N GLU A 38 -5.94 -0.03 -14.59
CA GLU A 38 -6.52 -0.53 -13.36
C GLU A 38 -7.57 0.49 -12.87
N THR A 39 -8.81 0.26 -13.21
CA THR A 39 -9.91 0.95 -12.56
C THR A 39 -9.97 0.37 -11.15
N TYR A 40 -9.38 1.08 -10.19
CA TYR A 40 -9.46 0.71 -8.78
C TYR A 40 -10.94 0.48 -8.45
N ASP A 41 -11.26 -0.75 -8.08
CA ASP A 41 -12.60 -1.18 -7.74
C ASP A 41 -13.14 -0.29 -6.60
N SER A 42 -14.45 -0.24 -6.42
CA SER A 42 -15.12 0.46 -5.31
C SER A 42 -14.54 0.12 -3.92
N ARG A 43 -13.78 -0.97 -3.82
CA ARG A 43 -13.00 -1.41 -2.66
C ARG A 43 -11.87 -0.46 -2.29
N VAL A 44 -11.26 0.22 -3.25
CA VAL A 44 -10.23 1.26 -3.01
C VAL A 44 -10.82 2.48 -2.31
N ARG A 45 -12.13 2.67 -2.33
CA ARG A 45 -12.83 3.74 -1.58
C ARG A 45 -12.73 3.60 -0.06
N VAL A 46 -12.29 2.44 0.42
CA VAL A 46 -12.02 2.18 1.84
C VAL A 46 -10.63 2.67 2.25
N MET A 47 -9.78 2.98 1.27
CA MET A 47 -8.44 3.50 1.49
C MET A 47 -8.47 5.02 1.44
N GLU A 48 -7.94 5.67 2.47
CA GLU A 48 -7.68 7.10 2.45
C GLU A 48 -6.35 7.34 1.72
N LEU A 49 -6.42 8.01 0.58
CA LEU A 49 -5.26 8.39 -0.22
C LEU A 49 -4.97 9.87 -0.04
N ASP A 50 -3.77 10.20 0.40
CA ASP A 50 -3.26 11.57 0.50
C ASP A 50 -1.92 11.65 -0.27
N GLU A 51 -1.96 12.23 -1.45
CA GLU A 51 -0.80 12.32 -2.34
C GLU A 51 0.28 13.29 -1.84
N SER A 52 -0.11 14.21 -0.95
CA SER A 52 0.80 15.21 -0.40
C SER A 52 0.33 15.63 1.00
N PRO A 53 0.54 14.78 2.02
CA PRO A 53 0.12 15.12 3.38
C PRO A 53 0.78 16.42 3.84
N ASP A 54 -0.03 17.35 4.35
CA ASP A 54 0.42 18.64 4.87
C ASP A 54 0.57 18.59 6.40
N VAL A 55 1.36 17.64 6.86
CA VAL A 55 1.65 17.43 8.28
C VAL A 55 3.15 17.39 8.48
N THR A 56 3.69 18.32 9.25
CA THR A 56 5.11 18.34 9.61
C THR A 56 5.34 17.76 11.01
N PHE A 57 6.58 17.41 11.35
CA PHE A 57 6.93 16.94 12.70
C PHE A 57 6.65 17.98 13.80
N GLU A 58 6.50 19.23 13.47
CA GLU A 58 6.14 20.29 14.42
C GLU A 58 4.75 20.07 15.06
N TYR A 59 3.86 19.39 14.36
CA TYR A 59 2.55 18.99 14.88
C TYR A 59 2.62 17.77 15.82
N VAL A 60 3.77 17.08 15.85
CA VAL A 60 3.97 15.89 16.67
C VAL A 60 4.75 16.29 17.93
N GLY A 61 4.03 16.62 18.99
CA GLY A 61 4.65 17.05 20.26
C GLY A 61 5.19 15.87 21.09
N GLY A 62 6.34 16.06 21.74
CA GLY A 62 6.81 15.19 22.81
C GLY A 62 7.40 13.83 22.42
N LEU A 63 7.61 13.55 21.12
CA LEU A 63 8.09 12.27 20.59
C LEU A 63 9.45 12.40 19.89
N THR A 64 10.38 13.18 20.44
CA THR A 64 11.65 13.51 19.75
C THR A 64 12.50 12.26 19.44
N GLY A 65 12.55 11.30 20.35
CA GLY A 65 13.28 10.04 20.14
C GLY A 65 12.61 9.17 19.08
N GLU A 66 11.32 9.00 19.17
CA GLU A 66 10.51 8.20 18.25
C GLU A 66 10.48 8.81 16.84
N ILE A 67 10.51 10.15 16.74
CA ILE A 67 10.65 10.85 15.46
C ILE A 67 11.96 10.49 14.78
N GLU A 68 13.09 10.51 15.51
CA GLU A 68 14.38 10.18 14.92
C GLU A 68 14.46 8.71 14.51
N GLU A 69 13.97 7.78 15.34
CA GLU A 69 13.92 6.36 15.01
C GLU A 69 13.11 6.08 13.72
N ILE A 70 11.95 6.72 13.57
CA ILE A 70 11.12 6.50 12.37
C ILE A 70 11.71 7.19 11.13
N ARG A 71 12.43 8.30 11.29
CA ARG A 71 13.16 8.94 10.20
C ARG A 71 14.28 8.04 9.69
N GLU A 72 15.07 7.46 10.58
CA GLU A 72 16.12 6.51 10.21
C GLU A 72 15.58 5.27 9.52
N ALA A 73 14.46 4.76 9.98
CA ALA A 73 13.90 3.50 9.52
C ALA A 73 13.02 3.63 8.26
N VAL A 74 12.39 4.79 8.01
CA VAL A 74 11.45 5.00 6.89
C VAL A 74 11.87 6.13 5.98
N GLU A 75 12.10 7.34 6.54
CA GLU A 75 12.35 8.54 5.73
C GLU A 75 13.67 8.42 4.96
N TYR A 76 14.78 8.10 5.64
CA TYR A 76 16.09 8.05 5.01
C TYR A 76 16.22 6.97 3.93
N PRO A 77 15.67 5.75 4.10
CA PRO A 77 15.64 4.77 3.01
C PRO A 77 14.88 5.21 1.75
N LEU A 78 13.84 6.02 1.92
CA LEU A 78 13.05 6.56 0.79
C LEU A 78 13.73 7.75 0.12
N THR A 79 14.44 8.60 0.91
CA THR A 79 15.05 9.83 0.40
C THR A 79 16.49 9.65 -0.05
N MET A 80 17.20 8.67 0.50
CA MET A 80 18.64 8.42 0.26
C MET A 80 18.93 6.92 0.03
N PRO A 81 18.23 6.22 -0.88
CA PRO A 81 18.39 4.78 -1.07
C PRO A 81 19.83 4.38 -1.44
N GLU A 82 20.54 5.22 -2.20
CA GLU A 82 21.92 4.99 -2.61
C GLU A 82 22.93 4.90 -1.45
N VAL A 83 22.62 5.53 -0.31
CA VAL A 83 23.47 5.43 0.90
C VAL A 83 23.37 4.02 1.48
N PHE A 84 22.15 3.48 1.58
CA PHE A 84 21.90 2.14 2.08
C PHE A 84 22.50 1.05 1.18
N GLU A 85 22.36 1.19 -0.13
CA GLU A 85 22.99 0.30 -1.11
C GLU A 85 24.52 0.30 -0.96
N ARG A 86 25.13 1.48 -0.82
CA ARG A 86 26.60 1.63 -0.72
C ARG A 86 27.17 1.01 0.55
N ILE A 87 26.46 1.11 1.68
CA ILE A 87 26.88 0.51 2.95
C ILE A 87 26.44 -0.95 3.11
N GLY A 88 25.64 -1.49 2.18
CA GLY A 88 25.19 -2.87 2.19
C GLY A 88 24.18 -3.18 3.30
N VAL A 89 23.42 -2.19 3.76
CA VAL A 89 22.37 -2.35 4.77
C VAL A 89 21.01 -2.36 4.11
N GLU A 90 20.25 -3.43 4.31
CA GLU A 90 18.83 -3.46 3.92
C GLU A 90 17.98 -2.76 4.98
N PRO A 91 17.25 -1.69 4.62
CA PRO A 91 16.34 -1.03 5.54
C PRO A 91 15.13 -1.92 5.85
N PRO A 92 14.49 -1.73 7.01
CA PRO A 92 13.27 -2.45 7.33
C PRO A 92 12.15 -2.10 6.34
N LYS A 93 11.37 -3.12 5.95
CA LYS A 93 10.25 -2.95 5.00
C LYS A 93 8.92 -2.64 5.70
N GLY A 94 8.89 -2.71 7.02
CA GLY A 94 7.72 -2.42 7.82
C GLY A 94 8.10 -2.10 9.27
N ILE A 95 7.31 -1.22 9.89
CA ILE A 95 7.49 -0.76 11.25
C ILE A 95 6.18 -0.88 12.01
N LEU A 96 6.25 -1.32 13.25
CA LEU A 96 5.10 -1.39 14.14
C LEU A 96 5.12 -0.18 15.10
N LEU A 97 4.12 0.68 14.96
CA LEU A 97 3.85 1.75 15.93
C LEU A 97 2.84 1.24 16.97
N TYR A 98 3.23 1.18 18.23
CA TYR A 98 2.36 0.75 19.32
C TYR A 98 2.24 1.83 20.41
N GLY A 99 1.14 1.80 21.12
CA GLY A 99 0.85 2.76 22.20
C GLY A 99 -0.64 3.05 22.34
N PRO A 100 -1.05 3.79 23.38
CA PRO A 100 -2.44 4.15 23.63
C PRO A 100 -3.07 4.91 22.43
N PRO A 101 -4.40 4.89 22.28
CA PRO A 101 -5.08 5.73 21.32
C PRO A 101 -4.82 7.22 21.63
N GLY A 102 -4.80 8.05 20.57
CA GLY A 102 -4.61 9.50 20.72
C GLY A 102 -3.16 9.96 20.95
N THR A 103 -2.17 9.08 20.88
CA THR A 103 -0.72 9.44 21.06
C THR A 103 -0.05 10.00 19.80
N GLY A 104 -0.80 10.22 18.72
CA GLY A 104 -0.26 10.84 17.50
C GLY A 104 0.39 9.89 16.49
N LYS A 105 0.20 8.56 16.60
CA LYS A 105 0.79 7.57 15.66
C LYS A 105 0.48 7.89 14.20
N THR A 106 -0.77 8.20 13.87
CA THR A 106 -1.19 8.56 12.51
C THR A 106 -0.57 9.88 12.05
N LEU A 107 -0.47 10.88 12.94
CA LEU A 107 0.19 12.16 12.63
C LEU A 107 1.68 11.95 12.37
N LEU A 108 2.34 11.12 13.16
CA LEU A 108 3.74 10.77 12.98
C LEU A 108 3.97 10.13 11.60
N ALA A 109 3.13 9.16 11.21
CA ALA A 109 3.23 8.50 9.90
C ALA A 109 2.98 9.48 8.73
N LYS A 110 2.02 10.40 8.87
CA LYS A 110 1.78 11.47 7.88
C LYS A 110 2.95 12.43 7.78
N ALA A 111 3.57 12.81 8.90
CA ALA A 111 4.74 13.70 8.91
C ALA A 111 5.96 13.07 8.23
N VAL A 112 6.17 11.76 8.41
CA VAL A 112 7.21 11.01 7.67
C VAL A 112 6.94 11.03 6.17
N ALA A 113 5.69 10.78 5.76
CA ALA A 113 5.31 10.81 4.35
C ALA A 113 5.49 12.20 3.74
N HIS A 114 5.15 13.25 4.47
CA HIS A 114 5.39 14.64 4.05
C HIS A 114 6.87 14.90 3.79
N ASN A 115 7.74 14.57 4.75
CA ASN A 115 9.18 14.81 4.62
C ASN A 115 9.82 13.95 3.52
N ALA A 116 9.38 12.71 3.36
CA ALA A 116 9.84 11.82 2.31
C ALA A 116 9.24 12.16 0.92
N LYS A 117 8.33 13.13 0.82
CA LYS A 117 7.56 13.45 -0.39
C LYS A 117 6.88 12.21 -0.97
N ALA A 118 6.36 11.38 -0.09
CA ALA A 118 5.74 10.12 -0.42
C ALA A 118 4.20 10.22 -0.31
N THR A 119 3.52 9.49 -1.18
CA THR A 119 2.08 9.30 -1.08
C THR A 119 1.74 8.53 0.20
N PHE A 120 0.79 9.04 0.98
CA PHE A 120 0.31 8.39 2.19
C PHE A 120 -0.99 7.63 1.89
N ILE A 121 -1.00 6.33 2.16
CA ILE A 121 -2.16 5.47 1.95
C ILE A 121 -2.54 4.86 3.30
N ARG A 122 -3.74 5.17 3.79
CA ARG A 122 -4.25 4.65 5.06
C ARG A 122 -5.35 3.64 4.83
N MET A 123 -5.34 2.56 5.61
CA MET A 123 -6.39 1.56 5.68
C MET A 123 -6.57 1.12 7.13
N SER A 124 -7.82 0.82 7.53
CA SER A 124 -8.10 0.19 8.82
C SER A 124 -8.07 -1.33 8.72
N GLY A 125 -7.38 -1.99 9.66
CA GLY A 125 -7.37 -3.45 9.76
C GLY A 125 -8.75 -4.04 10.04
N SER A 126 -9.60 -3.32 10.77
CA SER A 126 -10.98 -3.73 11.04
C SER A 126 -11.83 -3.80 9.78
N GLU A 127 -11.59 -2.92 8.80
CA GLU A 127 -12.28 -2.95 7.50
C GLU A 127 -11.88 -4.17 6.66
N LEU A 128 -10.62 -4.61 6.76
CA LEU A 128 -10.15 -5.83 6.10
C LEU A 128 -10.88 -7.09 6.60
N VAL A 129 -11.27 -7.11 7.88
CA VAL A 129 -11.90 -8.28 8.51
C VAL A 129 -13.42 -8.26 8.38
N HIS A 130 -14.06 -7.11 8.62
CA HIS A 130 -15.52 -7.04 8.76
C HIS A 130 -16.29 -6.86 7.47
N LYS A 131 -15.78 -6.07 6.53
CA LYS A 131 -16.53 -5.67 5.35
C LYS A 131 -16.46 -6.67 4.19
N TYR A 132 -15.43 -7.51 4.18
CA TYR A 132 -15.11 -8.37 3.04
C TYR A 132 -14.65 -9.76 3.48
N ILE A 133 -15.53 -10.50 4.18
CA ILE A 133 -15.26 -11.90 4.56
C ILE A 133 -14.99 -12.70 3.27
N GLY A 134 -13.75 -13.22 3.15
CA GLY A 134 -13.29 -13.96 1.96
C GLY A 134 -12.54 -13.13 0.91
N GLU A 135 -12.60 -11.79 0.95
CA GLU A 135 -11.94 -10.90 -0.03
C GLU A 135 -10.71 -10.16 0.54
N GLY A 136 -10.41 -10.34 1.83
CA GLY A 136 -9.32 -9.61 2.51
C GLY A 136 -7.95 -9.77 1.82
N ALA A 137 -7.63 -10.96 1.32
CA ALA A 137 -6.38 -11.19 0.60
C ALA A 137 -6.31 -10.42 -0.74
N GLN A 138 -7.43 -10.21 -1.40
CA GLN A 138 -7.49 -9.41 -2.61
C GLN A 138 -7.33 -7.92 -2.30
N MET A 139 -7.97 -7.41 -1.25
CA MET A 139 -7.79 -6.03 -0.80
C MET A 139 -6.34 -5.71 -0.44
N VAL A 140 -5.66 -6.63 0.25
CA VAL A 140 -4.24 -6.46 0.56
C VAL A 140 -3.40 -6.38 -0.72
N ARG A 141 -3.67 -7.23 -1.72
CA ARG A 141 -2.98 -7.15 -3.02
C ARG A 141 -3.25 -5.83 -3.74
N GLU A 142 -4.49 -5.37 -3.74
CA GLU A 142 -4.90 -4.09 -4.34
C GLU A 142 -4.25 -2.90 -3.62
N LEU A 143 -4.18 -2.93 -2.28
CA LEU A 143 -3.48 -1.94 -1.47
C LEU A 143 -2.00 -1.80 -1.89
N PHE A 144 -1.28 -2.93 -1.95
CA PHE A 144 0.13 -2.89 -2.33
C PHE A 144 0.36 -2.64 -3.83
N SER A 145 -0.60 -2.97 -4.70
CA SER A 145 -0.56 -2.55 -6.11
C SER A 145 -0.66 -1.03 -6.22
N LEU A 146 -1.66 -0.44 -5.55
CA LEU A 146 -1.83 1.02 -5.50
C LEU A 146 -0.58 1.71 -4.94
N ALA A 147 0.01 1.15 -3.87
CA ALA A 147 1.23 1.69 -3.29
C ALA A 147 2.41 1.70 -4.27
N ARG A 148 2.57 0.64 -5.06
CA ARG A 148 3.61 0.58 -6.11
C ARG A 148 3.38 1.60 -7.21
N ASP A 149 2.13 1.76 -7.66
CA ASP A 149 1.77 2.70 -8.73
C ASP A 149 1.94 4.16 -8.29
N ARG A 150 1.89 4.41 -6.99
CA ARG A 150 2.06 5.73 -6.38
C ARG A 150 3.40 5.91 -5.67
N ALA A 151 4.39 5.12 -6.03
CA ALA A 151 5.73 5.20 -5.43
C ALA A 151 6.40 6.57 -5.69
N PRO A 152 7.15 7.13 -4.72
CA PRO A 152 7.33 6.61 -3.37
C PRO A 152 6.06 6.70 -2.53
N SER A 153 5.75 5.67 -1.76
CA SER A 153 4.52 5.61 -0.97
C SER A 153 4.74 4.98 0.41
N ILE A 154 3.94 5.39 1.37
CA ILE A 154 3.87 4.82 2.72
C ILE A 154 2.46 4.28 2.94
N VAL A 155 2.39 2.98 3.22
CA VAL A 155 1.14 2.31 3.60
C VAL A 155 1.04 2.28 5.12
N PHE A 156 -0.01 2.90 5.66
CA PHE A 156 -0.32 2.90 7.08
C PHE A 156 -1.56 2.04 7.35
N ILE A 157 -1.36 0.94 8.08
CA ILE A 157 -2.46 0.07 8.48
C ILE A 157 -2.76 0.34 9.95
N ASP A 158 -3.91 0.98 10.19
CA ASP A 158 -4.41 1.26 11.53
C ASP A 158 -5.13 0.03 12.10
N GLU A 159 -5.21 -0.08 13.42
CA GLU A 159 -5.92 -1.19 14.11
C GLU A 159 -5.48 -2.59 13.61
N ILE A 160 -4.18 -2.80 13.44
CA ILE A 160 -3.63 -4.06 12.91
C ILE A 160 -3.94 -5.27 13.80
N ASP A 161 -4.21 -5.05 15.07
CA ASP A 161 -4.66 -6.05 16.04
C ASP A 161 -5.98 -6.71 15.62
N ALA A 162 -6.86 -6.00 14.91
CA ALA A 162 -8.08 -6.58 14.36
C ALA A 162 -7.82 -7.72 13.37
N ILE A 163 -6.67 -7.71 12.68
CA ILE A 163 -6.27 -8.75 11.72
C ILE A 163 -5.63 -9.94 12.46
N GLY A 164 -4.95 -9.66 13.59
CA GLY A 164 -4.17 -10.64 14.35
C GLY A 164 -4.96 -11.51 15.31
N THR A 165 -6.26 -11.31 15.44
CA THR A 165 -7.08 -12.14 16.33
C THR A 165 -7.16 -13.56 15.79
N THR A 166 -6.50 -14.48 16.48
CA THR A 166 -6.62 -15.93 16.23
C THR A 166 -8.07 -16.31 16.44
N ARG A 167 -8.71 -16.93 15.44
CA ARG A 167 -9.99 -17.61 15.66
C ARG A 167 -9.74 -18.74 16.66
N THR A 168 -10.05 -18.53 17.93
CA THR A 168 -10.32 -19.63 18.86
C THR A 168 -11.62 -20.27 18.38
N ASN A 169 -11.50 -21.35 17.62
CA ASN A 169 -12.62 -22.25 17.40
C ASN A 169 -12.84 -22.98 18.73
N ASP A 170 -13.83 -22.56 19.50
CA ASP A 170 -14.52 -23.41 20.45
C ASP A 170 -15.52 -24.30 19.71
#